data_7fdbf93580f728e671630a34fbbaaa4d
#
_entry.id   7fdbf93580f728e671630a34fbbaaa4d
#
_cell.length_a   1.000
_cell.length_b   1.000
_cell.length_c   1.000
_cell.angle_alpha   90.00
_cell.angle_beta   90.00
_cell.angle_gamma   90.00
#
_symmetry.space_group_name_H-M   'P 1'
#
loop_
_entity.id
_entity.type
_entity.pdbx_description
1 polymer ?
#
loop_
_entity_poly.entity_id
_entity_poly.type
_entity_poly.pdbx_seq_one_letter_code
_entity_poly.pdbx_strand_id
1 'polypeptide(L)'
;GDGLVDRSSLYIGLGVGSVGRIDLRSGKLLWRYDYGQGQAQGRPTLADGKLVFGAWDRQLYCLDAATGRCLWKWNNGRPGVFLSPGHVVPRIAGGKVFIVAPDRAVTCLDLATGRQLWRDNSRKARETTGLGGDGRQFYYKTMDGELAAVDTSADAYRETWCTDLGWGYEYNSCPACVRDGVVYVAGRLGQVAAVREDGTLLWSVKCCNSAGNDFRQAPDGSLWITFAEGKLFRIP
;
A
#
# COMPACT_ATOMS: atom_id res chain seq x y z
N GLY A 1 -8.70 0.49 -10.94
CA GLY A 1 -8.05 0.28 -9.64
C GLY A 1 -8.00 -1.20 -9.30
N ASP A 2 -7.14 -1.55 -8.37
CA ASP A 2 -7.03 -2.92 -7.87
C ASP A 2 -8.18 -3.25 -6.94
N GLY A 3 -8.70 -4.50 -7.05
CA GLY A 3 -9.71 -5.02 -6.14
C GLY A 3 -9.08 -5.85 -5.02
N LEU A 4 -9.80 -5.96 -3.91
CA LEU A 4 -9.50 -6.85 -2.80
C LEU A 4 -10.53 -7.99 -2.78
N VAL A 5 -10.04 -9.22 -2.86
CA VAL A 5 -10.87 -10.41 -2.64
C VAL A 5 -10.70 -10.88 -1.20
N ASP A 6 -11.82 -11.01 -0.49
CA ASP A 6 -11.89 -11.63 0.82
C ASP A 6 -13.04 -12.63 0.86
N ARG A 7 -12.72 -13.90 1.09
CA ARG A 7 -13.67 -15.02 1.09
C ARG A 7 -14.54 -15.04 -0.18
N SER A 8 -15.82 -14.70 -0.07
CA SER A 8 -16.78 -14.66 -1.18
C SER A 8 -17.05 -13.27 -1.72
N SER A 9 -16.27 -12.27 -1.34
CA SER A 9 -16.51 -10.86 -1.66
C SER A 9 -15.36 -10.24 -2.42
N LEU A 10 -15.70 -9.39 -3.39
CA LEU A 10 -14.77 -8.47 -4.05
C LEU A 10 -15.11 -7.04 -3.62
N TYR A 11 -14.13 -6.32 -3.09
CA TYR A 11 -14.20 -4.89 -2.83
C TYR A 11 -13.42 -4.16 -3.91
N ILE A 12 -14.06 -3.25 -4.62
CA ILE A 12 -13.47 -2.61 -5.81
C ILE A 12 -14.04 -1.21 -6.07
N GLY A 13 -13.23 -0.34 -6.66
CA GLY A 13 -13.71 0.91 -7.24
C GLY A 13 -14.65 0.66 -8.42
N LEU A 14 -15.83 1.25 -8.39
CA LEU A 14 -16.88 1.11 -9.41
C LEU A 14 -16.87 2.26 -10.44
N GLY A 15 -15.70 2.85 -10.69
CA GLY A 15 -15.52 4.01 -11.54
C GLY A 15 -15.21 5.27 -10.74
N VAL A 16 -15.61 6.43 -11.26
CA VAL A 16 -15.38 7.73 -10.60
C VAL A 16 -16.32 7.88 -9.42
N GLY A 17 -15.76 8.20 -8.25
CA GLY A 17 -16.53 8.60 -7.06
C GLY A 17 -17.28 7.48 -6.35
N SER A 18 -17.00 6.20 -6.62
CA SER A 18 -17.70 5.12 -5.93
C SER A 18 -16.85 3.87 -5.72
N VAL A 19 -17.15 3.14 -4.66
CA VAL A 19 -16.60 1.84 -4.30
C VAL A 19 -17.74 0.89 -3.93
N GLY A 20 -17.57 -0.41 -4.15
CA GLY A 20 -18.60 -1.38 -3.83
C GLY A 20 -18.08 -2.73 -3.42
N ARG A 21 -19.00 -3.52 -2.85
CA ARG A 21 -18.80 -4.92 -2.52
C ARG A 21 -19.66 -5.78 -3.44
N ILE A 22 -19.04 -6.74 -4.08
CA ILE A 22 -19.68 -7.68 -5.01
C ILE A 22 -19.56 -9.09 -4.43
N ASP A 23 -20.64 -9.85 -4.44
CA ASP A 23 -20.61 -11.27 -4.12
C ASP A 23 -20.03 -12.05 -5.29
N LEU A 24 -18.96 -12.79 -5.06
CA LEU A 24 -18.21 -13.49 -6.12
C LEU A 24 -18.97 -14.70 -6.69
N ARG A 25 -19.93 -15.27 -5.95
CA ARG A 25 -20.70 -16.41 -6.43
C ARG A 25 -21.82 -15.98 -7.38
N SER A 26 -22.53 -14.92 -7.02
CA SER A 26 -23.69 -14.44 -7.76
C SER A 26 -23.42 -13.27 -8.70
N GLY A 27 -22.27 -12.59 -8.56
CA GLY A 27 -21.96 -11.35 -9.25
C GLY A 27 -22.79 -10.15 -8.79
N LYS A 28 -23.62 -10.31 -7.74
CA LYS A 28 -24.50 -9.24 -7.25
C LYS A 28 -23.73 -8.19 -6.48
N LEU A 29 -24.04 -6.92 -6.74
CA LEU A 29 -23.61 -5.80 -5.92
C LEU A 29 -24.35 -5.86 -4.58
N LEU A 30 -23.59 -6.04 -3.49
CA LEU A 30 -24.15 -6.14 -2.13
C LEU A 30 -24.37 -4.76 -1.52
N TRP A 31 -23.42 -3.85 -1.74
CA TRP A 31 -23.54 -2.43 -1.40
C TRP A 31 -22.66 -1.57 -2.30
N ARG A 32 -22.99 -0.27 -2.39
CA ARG A 32 -22.25 0.78 -3.04
C ARG A 32 -22.15 1.98 -2.11
N TYR A 33 -20.97 2.57 -2.04
CA TYR A 33 -20.72 3.84 -1.37
C TYR A 33 -20.26 4.88 -2.38
N ASP A 34 -21.03 5.96 -2.51
CA ASP A 34 -20.72 7.09 -3.38
C ASP A 34 -20.05 8.20 -2.58
N TYR A 35 -18.84 8.62 -2.99
CA TYR A 35 -18.07 9.69 -2.35
C TYR A 35 -17.90 10.92 -3.24
N GLY A 36 -18.44 10.90 -4.42
CA GLY A 36 -18.61 12.04 -5.31
C GLY A 36 -17.60 12.10 -6.45
N GLN A 37 -16.35 12.43 -6.22
CA GLN A 37 -15.34 12.65 -7.26
C GLN A 37 -14.07 11.88 -7.02
N GLY A 38 -13.25 11.78 -8.09
CA GLY A 38 -11.99 11.06 -8.04
C GLY A 38 -12.15 9.53 -8.11
N GLN A 39 -11.04 8.84 -8.35
CA GLN A 39 -11.00 7.38 -8.41
C GLN A 39 -10.26 6.82 -7.20
N ALA A 40 -10.70 5.69 -6.69
CA ALA A 40 -9.92 4.83 -5.81
C ALA A 40 -9.10 3.88 -6.70
N GLN A 41 -7.81 4.16 -6.87
CA GLN A 41 -6.91 3.37 -7.73
C GLN A 41 -6.10 2.35 -6.96
N GLY A 42 -5.69 2.69 -5.73
CA GLY A 42 -4.96 1.78 -4.85
C GLY A 42 -5.83 0.62 -4.40
N ARG A 43 -5.18 -0.50 -4.10
CA ARG A 43 -5.88 -1.66 -3.51
C ARG A 43 -6.41 -1.28 -2.12
N PRO A 44 -7.69 -1.49 -1.84
CA PRO A 44 -8.22 -1.33 -0.49
C PRO A 44 -7.64 -2.39 0.44
N THR A 45 -7.66 -2.11 1.74
CA THR A 45 -7.23 -3.06 2.78
C THR A 45 -8.37 -3.30 3.75
N LEU A 46 -8.55 -4.56 4.14
CA LEU A 46 -9.59 -5.01 5.05
C LEU A 46 -8.97 -5.58 6.32
N ALA A 47 -9.40 -5.08 7.47
CA ALA A 47 -9.10 -5.65 8.78
C ALA A 47 -10.20 -5.29 9.77
N ASP A 48 -10.50 -6.16 10.73
CA ASP A 48 -11.47 -5.94 11.80
C ASP A 48 -12.85 -5.43 11.30
N GLY A 49 -13.30 -5.98 10.16
CA GLY A 49 -14.56 -5.57 9.54
C GLY A 49 -14.55 -4.16 8.92
N LYS A 50 -13.38 -3.52 8.80
CA LYS A 50 -13.20 -2.17 8.24
C LYS A 50 -12.45 -2.22 6.92
N LEU A 51 -13.01 -1.56 5.91
CA LEU A 51 -12.42 -1.38 4.59
C LEU A 51 -11.79 0.01 4.50
N VAL A 52 -10.47 0.08 4.32
CA VAL A 52 -9.73 1.34 4.19
C VAL A 52 -9.22 1.49 2.75
N PHE A 53 -9.46 2.65 2.14
CA PHE A 53 -8.98 2.97 0.78
C PHE A 53 -8.78 4.48 0.62
N GLY A 54 -7.89 4.85 -0.29
CA GLY A 54 -7.67 6.25 -0.68
C GLY A 54 -8.38 6.58 -2.00
N ALA A 55 -8.74 7.86 -2.17
CA ALA A 55 -9.32 8.36 -3.41
C ALA A 55 -8.67 9.68 -3.87
N TRP A 56 -8.78 9.99 -5.18
CA TRP A 56 -8.25 11.22 -5.77
C TRP A 56 -9.10 12.47 -5.49
N ASP A 57 -10.01 12.38 -4.53
CA ASP A 57 -10.74 13.52 -3.94
C ASP A 57 -10.09 14.10 -2.68
N ARG A 58 -8.84 13.72 -2.40
CA ARG A 58 -8.02 14.12 -1.25
C ARG A 58 -8.38 13.40 0.05
N GLN A 59 -9.20 12.35 0.01
CA GLN A 59 -9.63 11.64 1.21
C GLN A 59 -9.06 10.22 1.27
N LEU A 60 -8.80 9.78 2.49
CA LEU A 60 -8.72 8.39 2.87
C LEU A 60 -10.04 8.05 3.56
N TYR A 61 -10.64 6.93 3.20
CA TYR A 61 -11.93 6.48 3.70
C TYR A 61 -11.79 5.22 4.51
N CYS A 62 -12.60 5.09 5.54
CA CYS A 62 -12.86 3.84 6.22
C CYS A 62 -14.35 3.55 6.22
N LEU A 63 -14.72 2.40 5.69
CA LEU A 63 -16.10 1.94 5.66
C LEU A 63 -16.26 0.69 6.53
N ASP A 64 -17.44 0.51 7.08
CA ASP A 64 -17.90 -0.78 7.56
C ASP A 64 -18.01 -1.75 6.38
N ALA A 65 -17.22 -2.82 6.38
CA ALA A 65 -17.09 -3.71 5.23
C ALA A 65 -18.37 -4.54 4.96
N ALA A 66 -19.21 -4.74 5.98
CA ALA A 66 -20.46 -5.48 5.83
C ALA A 66 -21.55 -4.64 5.16
N THR A 67 -21.64 -3.36 5.54
CA THR A 67 -22.76 -2.48 5.17
C THR A 67 -22.40 -1.39 4.16
N GLY A 68 -21.12 -1.08 3.98
CA GLY A 68 -20.67 0.03 3.16
C GLY A 68 -20.83 1.40 3.83
N ARG A 69 -21.26 1.47 5.09
CA ARG A 69 -21.43 2.73 5.83
C ARG A 69 -20.06 3.36 6.10
N CYS A 70 -19.91 4.65 5.81
CA CYS A 70 -18.71 5.40 6.15
C CYS A 70 -18.58 5.56 7.67
N LEU A 71 -17.43 5.14 8.19
CA LEU A 71 -17.09 5.24 9.60
C LEU A 71 -16.32 6.53 9.88
N TRP A 72 -15.33 6.82 9.04
CA TRP A 72 -14.55 8.05 9.11
C TRP A 72 -13.90 8.39 7.77
N LYS A 73 -13.43 9.64 7.67
CA LYS A 73 -12.62 10.17 6.57
C LYS A 73 -11.42 10.90 7.15
N TRP A 74 -10.33 10.87 6.43
CA TRP A 74 -9.13 11.64 6.76
C TRP A 74 -8.53 12.26 5.51
N ASN A 75 -7.92 13.44 5.64
CA ASN A 75 -7.11 14.06 4.60
C ASN A 75 -5.82 14.63 5.19
N ASN A 76 -4.82 14.84 4.33
CA ASN A 76 -3.50 15.32 4.74
C ASN A 76 -3.41 16.85 4.88
N GLY A 77 -4.52 17.58 4.75
CA GLY A 77 -4.56 19.04 4.80
C GLY A 77 -3.96 19.77 3.58
N ARG A 78 -3.53 19.01 2.54
CA ARG A 78 -2.94 19.59 1.33
C ARG A 78 -4.02 19.92 0.29
N PRO A 79 -3.99 21.12 -0.34
CA PRO A 79 -5.02 21.53 -1.30
C PRO A 79 -4.89 20.84 -2.68
N GLY A 80 -3.69 20.37 -3.03
CA GLY A 80 -3.41 19.78 -4.34
C GLY A 80 -3.99 18.37 -4.50
N VAL A 81 -4.78 18.16 -5.56
CA VAL A 81 -5.37 16.85 -5.86
C VAL A 81 -4.31 15.76 -6.11
N PHE A 82 -3.17 16.13 -6.69
CA PHE A 82 -2.04 15.23 -6.92
C PHE A 82 -1.32 14.77 -5.64
N LEU A 83 -1.63 15.37 -4.50
CA LEU A 83 -1.14 14.95 -3.19
C LEU A 83 -2.15 14.05 -2.46
N SER A 84 -3.23 13.68 -3.15
CA SER A 84 -4.29 12.81 -2.62
C SER A 84 -3.81 11.37 -2.40
N PRO A 85 -4.40 10.65 -1.46
CA PRO A 85 -4.11 9.24 -1.23
C PRO A 85 -4.72 8.29 -2.29
N GLY A 86 -5.00 8.76 -3.50
CA GLY A 86 -5.78 8.06 -4.53
C GLY A 86 -5.28 6.68 -4.95
N HIS A 87 -3.98 6.43 -4.88
CA HIS A 87 -3.41 5.12 -5.22
C HIS A 87 -2.60 4.47 -4.09
N VAL A 88 -2.74 4.98 -2.87
CA VAL A 88 -2.09 4.33 -1.72
C VAL A 88 -2.66 2.93 -1.49
N VAL A 89 -1.81 2.04 -1.01
CA VAL A 89 -2.22 0.74 -0.46
C VAL A 89 -2.06 0.85 1.06
N PRO A 90 -3.16 1.09 1.81
CA PRO A 90 -3.08 1.16 3.26
C PRO A 90 -2.57 -0.16 3.86
N ARG A 91 -1.85 -0.09 4.97
CA ARG A 91 -1.48 -1.25 5.77
C ARG A 91 -2.10 -1.11 7.14
N ILE A 92 -2.62 -2.22 7.67
CA ILE A 92 -3.32 -2.23 8.95
C ILE A 92 -2.66 -3.23 9.88
N ALA A 93 -2.25 -2.77 11.06
CA ALA A 93 -1.68 -3.60 12.10
C ALA A 93 -1.96 -2.98 13.47
N GLY A 94 -2.23 -3.81 14.48
CA GLY A 94 -2.38 -3.37 15.88
C GLY A 94 -3.43 -2.27 16.10
N GLY A 95 -4.53 -2.28 15.32
CA GLY A 95 -5.55 -1.22 15.40
C GLY A 95 -5.13 0.12 14.79
N LYS A 96 -4.04 0.15 14.01
CA LYS A 96 -3.51 1.35 13.34
C LYS A 96 -3.52 1.18 11.83
N VAL A 97 -3.66 2.30 11.10
CA VAL A 97 -3.57 2.37 9.64
C VAL A 97 -2.31 3.14 9.25
N PHE A 98 -1.49 2.54 8.42
CA PHE A 98 -0.25 3.15 7.92
C PHE A 98 -0.40 3.43 6.43
N ILE A 99 -0.07 4.64 6.02
CA ILE A 99 -0.06 5.06 4.61
C ILE A 99 1.17 5.90 4.28
N VAL A 100 1.51 5.92 3.00
CA VAL A 100 2.34 6.95 2.38
C VAL A 100 1.56 7.51 1.21
N ALA A 101 1.21 8.78 1.28
CA ALA A 101 0.59 9.51 0.18
C ALA A 101 1.64 10.25 -0.67
N PRO A 102 1.27 10.77 -1.86
CA PRO A 102 2.20 11.53 -2.70
C PRO A 102 2.81 12.80 -2.07
N ASP A 103 2.35 13.20 -0.91
CA ASP A 103 2.92 14.29 -0.09
C ASP A 103 4.19 13.90 0.66
N ARG A 104 4.70 12.68 0.44
CA ARG A 104 5.97 12.15 0.94
C ARG A 104 6.07 11.92 2.43
N ALA A 105 4.94 11.91 3.13
CA ALA A 105 4.92 11.64 4.56
C ALA A 105 4.41 10.24 4.86
N VAL A 106 5.07 9.56 5.79
CA VAL A 106 4.54 8.37 6.45
C VAL A 106 3.50 8.83 7.48
N THR A 107 2.32 8.28 7.43
CA THR A 107 1.22 8.69 8.30
C THR A 107 0.62 7.47 8.99
N CYS A 108 0.40 7.58 10.29
CA CYS A 108 -0.26 6.59 11.10
C CYS A 108 -1.57 7.16 11.66
N LEU A 109 -2.66 6.41 11.48
CA LEU A 109 -3.98 6.77 11.98
C LEU A 109 -4.51 5.66 12.90
N ASP A 110 -5.36 6.03 13.83
CA ASP A 110 -6.17 5.09 14.60
C ASP A 110 -7.25 4.45 13.70
N LEU A 111 -7.32 3.14 13.63
CA LEU A 111 -8.24 2.41 12.75
C LEU A 111 -9.71 2.61 13.15
N ALA A 112 -10.00 2.80 14.43
CA ALA A 112 -11.37 2.93 14.91
C ALA A 112 -11.96 4.31 14.59
N THR A 113 -11.14 5.36 14.71
CA THR A 113 -11.60 6.75 14.69
C THR A 113 -11.11 7.58 13.50
N GLY A 114 -10.06 7.14 12.79
CA GLY A 114 -9.39 7.91 11.75
C GLY A 114 -8.54 9.07 12.30
N ARG A 115 -8.39 9.19 13.64
CA ARG A 115 -7.54 10.22 14.23
C ARG A 115 -6.08 9.97 13.87
N GLN A 116 -5.39 11.01 13.38
CA GLN A 116 -3.96 10.95 13.13
C GLN A 116 -3.22 10.80 14.47
N LEU A 117 -2.46 9.71 14.59
CA LEU A 117 -1.62 9.44 15.74
C LEU A 117 -0.29 10.17 15.60
N TRP A 118 0.36 9.98 14.45
CA TRP A 118 1.59 10.69 14.09
C TRP A 118 1.75 10.79 12.58
N ARG A 119 2.64 11.66 12.16
CA ARG A 119 3.04 11.84 10.77
C ARG A 119 4.50 12.29 10.71
N ASP A 120 5.27 11.68 9.83
CA ASP A 120 6.68 11.94 9.66
C ASP A 120 7.06 12.13 8.19
N ASN A 121 7.92 13.10 7.92
CA ASN A 121 8.48 13.41 6.60
C ASN A 121 10.00 13.61 6.63
N SER A 122 10.66 13.10 7.65
CA SER A 122 12.13 13.14 7.78
C SER A 122 12.81 12.46 6.59
N ARG A 123 12.17 11.42 6.05
CA ARG A 123 12.53 10.82 4.76
C ARG A 123 11.45 11.11 3.73
N LYS A 124 11.86 11.37 2.48
CA LYS A 124 10.92 11.55 1.36
C LYS A 124 10.36 10.19 0.94
N ALA A 125 9.31 9.74 1.62
CA ALA A 125 8.72 8.43 1.39
C ALA A 125 8.02 8.33 0.02
N ARG A 126 8.03 7.12 -0.57
CA ARG A 126 7.20 6.77 -1.74
C ARG A 126 6.01 5.92 -1.31
N GLU A 127 4.98 5.92 -2.14
CA GLU A 127 3.73 5.16 -1.95
C GLU A 127 3.92 3.64 -2.03
N THR A 128 5.15 3.17 -2.05
CA THR A 128 5.53 1.77 -1.92
C THR A 128 5.39 1.35 -0.47
N THR A 129 4.41 0.54 -0.16
CA THR A 129 4.15 0.11 1.22
C THR A 129 4.14 -1.41 1.34
N GLY A 130 4.66 -1.91 2.46
CA GLY A 130 4.63 -3.31 2.86
C GLY A 130 4.31 -3.44 4.35
N LEU A 131 3.92 -4.63 4.77
CA LEU A 131 3.70 -4.97 6.17
C LEU A 131 4.33 -6.33 6.44
N GLY A 132 5.09 -6.47 7.52
CA GLY A 132 5.67 -7.73 7.98
C GLY A 132 4.62 -8.79 8.27
N GLY A 133 4.97 -10.05 8.13
CA GLY A 133 4.05 -11.16 8.30
C GLY A 133 3.46 -11.25 9.72
N ASP A 134 4.19 -10.78 10.72
CA ASP A 134 3.75 -10.68 12.12
C ASP A 134 3.06 -9.35 12.46
N GLY A 135 2.99 -8.42 11.49
CA GLY A 135 2.41 -7.09 11.64
C GLY A 135 3.24 -6.11 12.46
N ARG A 136 4.47 -6.45 12.86
CA ARG A 136 5.29 -5.61 13.75
C ARG A 136 6.04 -4.50 13.03
N GLN A 137 6.26 -4.63 11.72
CA GLN A 137 7.00 -3.65 10.93
C GLN A 137 6.20 -3.24 9.70
N PHE A 138 6.14 -1.93 9.49
CA PHE A 138 5.63 -1.30 8.27
C PHE A 138 6.83 -0.86 7.42
N TYR A 139 6.82 -1.21 6.14
CA TYR A 139 7.90 -0.90 5.20
C TYR A 139 7.47 0.14 4.18
N TYR A 140 8.40 1.01 3.82
CA TYR A 140 8.23 1.93 2.70
C TYR A 140 9.57 2.22 2.03
N LYS A 141 9.53 2.51 0.73
CA LYS A 141 10.69 2.95 -0.03
C LYS A 141 10.82 4.47 0.02
N THR A 142 12.04 4.98 0.03
CA THR A 142 12.32 6.42 -0.05
C THR A 142 12.57 6.85 -1.50
N MET A 143 12.53 8.16 -1.77
CA MET A 143 12.92 8.73 -3.07
C MET A 143 14.43 8.70 -3.30
N ASP A 144 15.22 8.41 -2.28
CA ASP A 144 16.67 8.27 -2.37
C ASP A 144 17.09 6.81 -2.64
N GLY A 145 16.12 5.92 -2.87
CA GLY A 145 16.35 4.51 -3.23
C GLY A 145 16.69 3.62 -2.04
N GLU A 146 16.21 3.99 -0.87
CA GLU A 146 16.34 3.20 0.36
C GLU A 146 15.03 2.47 0.65
N LEU A 147 15.10 1.39 1.43
CA LEU A 147 13.97 0.73 2.06
C LEU A 147 14.05 0.96 3.58
N ALA A 148 13.00 1.51 4.14
CA ALA A 148 12.91 1.80 5.57
C ALA A 148 11.82 0.96 6.24
N ALA A 149 12.05 0.61 7.50
CA ALA A 149 11.09 -0.07 8.36
C ALA A 149 10.73 0.77 9.58
N VAL A 150 9.46 0.73 9.94
CA VAL A 150 8.88 1.45 11.08
C VAL A 150 8.19 0.47 12.00
N ASP A 151 8.39 0.62 13.29
CA ASP A 151 7.71 -0.16 14.32
C ASP A 151 6.22 0.22 14.39
N THR A 152 5.35 -0.73 14.12
CA THR A 152 3.89 -0.53 14.13
C THR A 152 3.32 -0.37 15.53
N SER A 153 4.00 -0.86 16.56
CA SER A 153 3.53 -0.76 17.96
C SER A 153 3.74 0.62 18.57
N ALA A 154 4.69 1.39 18.05
CA ALA A 154 5.08 2.68 18.60
C ALA A 154 3.96 3.75 18.49
N ASP A 155 3.86 4.63 19.47
CA ASP A 155 2.90 5.73 19.51
C ASP A 155 3.40 7.00 18.82
N ALA A 156 4.66 6.99 18.36
CA ALA A 156 5.30 8.00 17.53
C ALA A 156 6.07 7.30 16.39
N TYR A 157 6.48 8.05 15.37
CA TYR A 157 7.34 7.50 14.32
C TYR A 157 8.62 6.95 14.95
N ARG A 158 8.88 5.65 14.72
CA ARG A 158 10.08 4.96 15.17
C ARG A 158 10.62 4.08 14.07
N GLU A 159 11.65 4.58 13.37
CA GLU A 159 12.38 3.79 12.39
C GLU A 159 13.19 2.70 13.11
N THR A 160 13.10 1.47 12.63
CA THR A 160 13.85 0.33 13.16
C THR A 160 15.14 0.11 12.38
N TRP A 161 15.09 0.31 11.07
CA TRP A 161 16.24 0.27 10.17
C TRP A 161 15.93 0.99 8.86
N CYS A 162 16.99 1.32 8.13
CA CYS A 162 16.93 1.85 6.77
C CYS A 162 18.11 1.30 5.97
N THR A 163 17.83 0.70 4.82
CA THR A 163 18.82 0.03 3.97
C THR A 163 18.89 0.71 2.62
N ASP A 164 20.08 1.18 2.23
CA ASP A 164 20.33 1.67 0.88
C ASP A 164 20.36 0.51 -0.12
N LEU A 165 19.53 0.61 -1.16
CA LEU A 165 19.43 -0.40 -2.23
C LEU A 165 20.42 -0.14 -3.37
N GLY A 166 21.17 0.96 -3.31
CA GLY A 166 22.11 1.40 -4.34
C GLY A 166 21.43 1.93 -5.61
N TRP A 167 20.15 2.34 -5.53
CA TRP A 167 19.38 2.76 -6.71
C TRP A 167 19.40 4.25 -6.98
N GLY A 168 19.80 5.04 -5.98
CA GLY A 168 19.73 6.51 -6.04
C GLY A 168 18.29 6.99 -6.18
N TYR A 169 18.08 8.08 -6.93
CA TYR A 169 16.77 8.69 -7.09
C TYR A 169 15.72 7.71 -7.61
N GLU A 170 14.65 7.53 -6.84
CA GLU A 170 13.61 6.53 -7.05
C GLU A 170 12.22 7.12 -6.88
N TYR A 171 11.29 6.83 -7.82
CA TYR A 171 9.91 7.31 -7.75
C TYR A 171 8.86 6.23 -8.07
N ASN A 172 9.27 4.97 -8.27
CA ASN A 172 8.32 3.90 -8.53
C ASN A 172 7.46 3.61 -7.29
N SER A 173 6.16 3.48 -7.48
CA SER A 173 5.16 3.22 -6.44
C SER A 173 4.71 1.75 -6.37
N CYS A 174 5.45 0.82 -7.00
CA CYS A 174 5.16 -0.61 -6.86
C CYS A 174 5.10 -1.01 -5.38
N PRO A 175 3.98 -1.58 -4.90
CA PRO A 175 3.87 -2.02 -3.51
C PRO A 175 4.92 -3.06 -3.16
N ALA A 176 5.47 -2.99 -1.95
CA ALA A 176 6.37 -4.01 -1.44
C ALA A 176 5.60 -5.33 -1.18
N CYS A 177 6.24 -6.44 -1.50
CA CYS A 177 5.76 -7.78 -1.16
C CYS A 177 6.59 -8.33 0.01
N VAL A 178 5.93 -8.78 1.06
CA VAL A 178 6.61 -9.42 2.21
C VAL A 178 6.25 -10.89 2.23
N ARG A 179 7.27 -11.74 2.27
CA ARG A 179 7.12 -13.19 2.25
C ARG A 179 8.28 -13.87 2.94
N ASP A 180 7.98 -14.82 3.82
CA ASP A 180 8.96 -15.69 4.47
C ASP A 180 10.12 -14.91 5.12
N GLY A 181 9.81 -13.77 5.79
CA GLY A 181 10.80 -12.92 6.44
C GLY A 181 11.65 -12.07 5.47
N VAL A 182 11.22 -11.95 4.20
CA VAL A 182 11.90 -11.16 3.17
C VAL A 182 10.95 -10.13 2.57
N VAL A 183 11.43 -8.90 2.45
CA VAL A 183 10.75 -7.76 1.81
C VAL A 183 11.29 -7.61 0.40
N TYR A 184 10.43 -7.78 -0.60
CA TYR A 184 10.75 -7.59 -2.02
C TYR A 184 10.25 -6.23 -2.49
N VAL A 185 11.11 -5.48 -3.13
CA VAL A 185 10.79 -4.15 -3.69
C VAL A 185 11.28 -4.02 -5.13
N ALA A 186 10.60 -3.19 -5.90
CA ALA A 186 10.95 -2.93 -7.28
C ALA A 186 11.19 -1.44 -7.54
N GLY A 187 12.11 -1.16 -8.45
CA GLY A 187 12.52 0.18 -8.83
C GLY A 187 11.98 0.64 -10.19
N ARG A 188 12.26 1.91 -10.52
CA ARG A 188 11.80 2.58 -11.74
C ARG A 188 12.49 2.12 -13.03
N LEU A 189 13.69 1.55 -12.92
CA LEU A 189 14.53 1.10 -14.04
C LEU A 189 14.69 -0.43 -14.07
N GLY A 190 13.68 -1.17 -13.57
CA GLY A 190 13.68 -2.61 -13.59
C GLY A 190 14.53 -3.28 -12.51
N GLN A 191 14.94 -2.51 -11.51
CA GLN A 191 15.61 -3.07 -10.34
C GLN A 191 14.61 -3.86 -9.49
N VAL A 192 15.09 -4.92 -8.87
CA VAL A 192 14.39 -5.70 -7.84
C VAL A 192 15.38 -5.99 -6.74
N ALA A 193 14.99 -5.80 -5.50
CA ALA A 193 15.79 -6.15 -4.34
C ALA A 193 15.01 -7.00 -3.34
N ALA A 194 15.73 -7.83 -2.61
CA ALA A 194 15.27 -8.60 -1.47
C ALA A 194 16.04 -8.17 -0.22
N VAL A 195 15.30 -7.79 0.82
CA VAL A 195 15.84 -7.36 2.10
C VAL A 195 15.19 -8.19 3.20
N ARG A 196 15.95 -8.73 4.13
CA ARG A 196 15.37 -9.39 5.31
C ARG A 196 14.62 -8.40 6.19
N GLU A 197 13.69 -8.90 6.98
CA GLU A 197 12.94 -8.07 7.95
C GLU A 197 13.82 -7.46 9.06
N ASP A 198 15.09 -7.86 9.16
CA ASP A 198 16.11 -7.23 10.02
C ASP A 198 16.91 -6.10 9.33
N GLY A 199 16.60 -5.81 8.05
CA GLY A 199 17.27 -4.78 7.26
C GLY A 199 18.46 -5.29 6.43
N THR A 200 18.83 -6.56 6.49
CA THR A 200 19.95 -7.11 5.71
C THR A 200 19.58 -7.21 4.22
N LEU A 201 20.29 -6.48 3.36
CA LEU A 201 20.17 -6.62 1.91
C LEU A 201 20.71 -7.99 1.46
N LEU A 202 19.84 -8.83 0.91
CA LEU A 202 20.21 -10.15 0.41
C LEU A 202 20.77 -10.06 -1.01
N TRP A 203 20.06 -9.35 -1.87
CA TRP A 203 20.47 -9.11 -3.25
C TRP A 203 19.70 -7.92 -3.85
N SER A 204 20.32 -7.30 -4.87
CA SER A 204 19.70 -6.32 -5.75
C SER A 204 20.12 -6.62 -7.18
N VAL A 205 19.15 -6.77 -8.08
CA VAL A 205 19.37 -7.13 -9.48
C VAL A 205 18.57 -6.21 -10.40
N LYS A 206 19.04 -6.07 -11.64
CA LYS A 206 18.33 -5.37 -12.69
C LYS A 206 17.75 -6.38 -13.69
N CYS A 207 16.43 -6.46 -13.78
CA CYS A 207 15.71 -7.39 -14.65
C CYS A 207 15.45 -6.82 -16.04
N CYS A 208 15.21 -5.51 -16.14
CA CYS A 208 14.81 -4.82 -17.37
C CYS A 208 15.10 -3.31 -17.29
N ASN A 209 14.48 -2.49 -18.15
CA ASN A 209 14.64 -1.04 -18.14
C ASN A 209 13.33 -0.27 -17.87
N SER A 210 12.33 -0.92 -17.30
CA SER A 210 11.04 -0.30 -17.00
C SER A 210 10.63 -0.48 -15.55
N ALA A 211 9.68 0.34 -15.11
CA ALA A 211 9.19 0.34 -13.74
C ALA A 211 8.48 -0.97 -13.39
N GLY A 212 8.71 -1.48 -12.18
CA GLY A 212 7.94 -2.57 -11.61
C GLY A 212 6.49 -2.15 -11.34
N ASN A 213 5.52 -3.02 -11.64
CA ASN A 213 4.11 -2.73 -11.42
C ASN A 213 3.57 -3.38 -10.16
N ASP A 214 3.74 -4.70 -10.03
CA ASP A 214 3.17 -5.44 -8.92
C ASP A 214 3.84 -6.80 -8.74
N PHE A 215 3.87 -7.25 -7.49
CA PHE A 215 4.26 -8.61 -7.12
C PHE A 215 3.02 -9.48 -6.96
N ARG A 216 3.08 -10.72 -7.45
CA ARG A 216 2.02 -11.71 -7.29
C ARG A 216 2.59 -13.05 -6.86
N GLN A 217 1.96 -13.66 -5.89
CA GLN A 217 2.24 -15.03 -5.50
C GLN A 217 1.31 -15.97 -6.29
N ALA A 218 1.89 -16.95 -6.97
CA ALA A 218 1.14 -18.00 -7.64
C ALA A 218 0.70 -19.09 -6.64
N PRO A 219 -0.28 -19.95 -7.00
CA PRO A 219 -0.76 -21.03 -6.14
C PRO A 219 0.32 -22.02 -5.72
N ASP A 220 1.36 -22.20 -6.53
CA ASP A 220 2.53 -23.06 -6.22
C ASP A 220 3.52 -22.41 -5.26
N GLY A 221 3.19 -21.20 -4.76
CA GLY A 221 4.05 -20.44 -3.87
C GLY A 221 5.13 -19.62 -4.57
N SER A 222 5.32 -19.71 -5.88
CA SER A 222 6.30 -18.88 -6.59
C SER A 222 5.90 -17.40 -6.56
N LEU A 223 6.90 -16.53 -6.47
CA LEU A 223 6.72 -15.08 -6.51
C LEU A 223 7.05 -14.54 -7.92
N TRP A 224 6.18 -13.72 -8.43
CA TRP A 224 6.31 -13.12 -9.75
C TRP A 224 6.23 -11.60 -9.67
N ILE A 225 6.93 -10.93 -10.56
CA ILE A 225 6.83 -9.47 -10.74
C ILE A 225 6.53 -9.13 -12.20
N THR A 226 5.63 -8.16 -12.40
CA THR A 226 5.32 -7.57 -13.69
C THR A 226 5.97 -6.20 -13.84
N PHE A 227 6.34 -5.84 -15.07
CA PHE A 227 6.94 -4.55 -15.41
C PHE A 227 6.11 -3.80 -16.46
N ALA A 228 6.23 -2.48 -16.49
CA ALA A 228 5.44 -1.60 -17.36
C ALA A 228 5.61 -1.91 -18.88
N GLU A 229 6.75 -2.46 -19.28
CA GLU A 229 6.98 -2.89 -20.67
C GLU A 229 6.39 -4.28 -21.01
N GLY A 230 5.53 -4.83 -20.14
CA GLY A 230 4.86 -6.11 -20.38
C GLY A 230 5.70 -7.34 -20.03
N LYS A 231 6.85 -7.19 -19.40
CA LYS A 231 7.68 -8.31 -18.95
C LYS A 231 7.18 -8.91 -17.64
N LEU A 232 7.35 -10.21 -17.50
CA LEU A 232 7.03 -10.99 -16.31
C LEU A 232 8.27 -11.79 -15.91
N PHE A 233 8.68 -11.70 -14.66
CA PHE A 233 9.81 -12.44 -14.10
C PHE A 233 9.37 -13.23 -12.87
N ARG A 234 9.92 -14.44 -12.77
CA ARG A 234 9.84 -15.25 -11.55
C ARG A 234 11.00 -14.88 -10.64
N ILE A 235 10.68 -14.61 -9.40
CA ILE A 235 11.66 -14.38 -8.34
C ILE A 235 12.06 -15.75 -7.77
N PRO A 236 13.34 -16.03 -7.66
CA PRO A 236 13.83 -17.31 -7.14
C PRO A 236 13.45 -17.56 -5.66
#